data_23173db7dae6f44974d670186a93c5c9
#
_entry.id   23173db7dae6f44974d670186a93c5c9
#
_cell.length_a   1.000
_cell.length_b   1.000
_cell.length_c   1.000
_cell.angle_alpha   90.00
_cell.angle_beta   90.00
_cell.angle_gamma   90.00
#
_symmetry.space_group_name_H-M   'P 1'
#
loop_
_entity.id
_entity.type
_entity.pdbx_description
1 polymer ?
#
loop_
_entity_poly.entity_id
_entity_poly.type
_entity_poly.pdbx_seq_one_letter_code
_entity_poly.pdbx_strand_id
1 'polypeptide(L)'
;MLNLDNKKFVAVENTANGEVSSQTEFHYHQQGKMIWAEYGGGEILKGFLIGKWIDDTQIEFTYQHLNQSLENRLGHCCTIFSLEKSKLIGHEKWQWLDTLEQGSSLIREI
;
A
#
# COMPACT_ATOMS: atom_id res chain seq x y z
N MET A 1 9.28 6.29 -15.15
CA MET A 1 8.24 5.63 -14.34
C MET A 1 8.67 4.20 -14.09
N LEU A 2 8.64 3.79 -12.84
CA LEU A 2 8.96 2.42 -12.46
C LEU A 2 7.83 1.48 -12.89
N ASN A 3 8.09 0.18 -12.90
CA ASN A 3 7.09 -0.82 -13.22
C ASN A 3 6.74 -1.62 -11.98
N LEU A 4 5.47 -1.58 -11.58
CA LEU A 4 4.96 -2.33 -10.43
C LEU A 4 4.22 -3.60 -10.85
N ASP A 5 4.03 -3.83 -12.15
CA ASP A 5 3.17 -4.91 -12.61
C ASP A 5 3.67 -6.27 -12.13
N ASN A 6 2.76 -7.01 -11.51
CA ASN A 6 3.00 -8.34 -10.97
C ASN A 6 4.08 -8.39 -9.87
N LYS A 7 4.34 -7.27 -9.20
CA LYS A 7 5.27 -7.22 -8.09
C LYS A 7 4.54 -7.40 -6.77
N LYS A 8 5.17 -8.13 -5.85
CA LYS A 8 4.62 -8.39 -4.52
C LYS A 8 5.44 -7.67 -3.47
N PHE A 9 4.77 -7.12 -2.47
CA PHE A 9 5.38 -6.37 -1.37
C PHE A 9 4.84 -6.87 -0.04
N VAL A 10 5.65 -6.72 1.00
CA VAL A 10 5.22 -6.88 2.40
C VAL A 10 5.52 -5.61 3.15
N ALA A 11 4.75 -5.32 4.18
CA ALA A 11 5.07 -4.20 5.06
C ALA A 11 6.16 -4.62 6.02
N VAL A 12 7.17 -3.74 6.20
CA VAL A 12 8.27 -3.96 7.14
C VAL A 12 8.20 -3.02 8.33
N GLU A 13 7.49 -1.89 8.21
CA GLU A 13 7.24 -0.95 9.29
C GLU A 13 5.87 -0.30 9.11
N ASN A 14 5.18 -0.02 10.21
CA ASN A 14 3.94 0.74 10.22
C ASN A 14 3.76 1.43 11.56
N THR A 15 3.15 2.61 11.57
CA THR A 15 2.77 3.27 12.81
C THR A 15 1.66 2.48 13.51
N ALA A 16 1.57 2.63 14.84
CA ALA A 16 0.68 1.81 15.68
C ALA A 16 -0.80 1.97 15.34
N ASN A 17 -1.21 3.10 14.74
CA ASN A 17 -2.59 3.34 14.34
C ASN A 17 -2.94 2.78 12.95
N GLY A 18 -2.01 2.08 12.30
CA GLY A 18 -2.27 1.37 11.05
C GLY A 18 -2.66 -0.08 11.29
N GLU A 19 -3.24 -0.71 10.27
CA GLU A 19 -3.66 -2.13 10.35
C GLU A 19 -2.76 -3.06 9.53
N VAL A 20 -1.98 -2.52 8.60
CA VAL A 20 -1.02 -3.28 7.79
C VAL A 20 0.14 -3.71 8.67
N SER A 21 0.58 -4.95 8.52
CA SER A 21 1.67 -5.54 9.31
C SER A 21 2.62 -6.33 8.40
N SER A 22 3.65 -6.92 8.99
CA SER A 22 4.60 -7.79 8.28
C SER A 22 3.93 -9.05 7.70
N GLN A 23 2.70 -9.35 8.11
CA GLN A 23 1.92 -10.46 7.59
C GLN A 23 1.04 -10.03 6.41
N THR A 24 0.99 -8.75 6.08
CA THR A 24 0.19 -8.24 4.98
C THR A 24 1.01 -8.26 3.70
N GLU A 25 0.49 -8.92 2.68
CA GLU A 25 1.13 -9.01 1.37
C GLU A 25 0.31 -8.25 0.35
N PHE A 26 0.98 -7.46 -0.49
CA PHE A 26 0.38 -6.66 -1.56
C PHE A 26 0.82 -7.25 -2.91
N HIS A 27 -0.14 -7.44 -3.81
CA HIS A 27 0.15 -7.87 -5.18
C HIS A 27 -0.27 -6.75 -6.13
N TYR A 28 0.71 -6.02 -6.65
CA TYR A 28 0.50 -4.86 -7.51
C TYR A 28 0.35 -5.25 -8.98
N HIS A 29 -0.44 -4.45 -9.67
CA HIS A 29 -0.66 -4.52 -11.12
C HIS A 29 -0.53 -3.11 -11.69
N GLN A 30 -0.16 -3.01 -12.97
CA GLN A 30 0.01 -1.72 -13.62
C GLN A 30 -0.43 -1.80 -15.08
N GLN A 31 -1.14 -0.77 -15.52
CA GLN A 31 -1.46 -0.57 -16.93
C GLN A 31 -1.31 0.93 -17.23
N GLY A 32 -0.25 1.28 -18.00
CA GLY A 32 0.09 2.67 -18.21
C GLY A 32 0.41 3.35 -16.88
N LYS A 33 -0.26 4.45 -16.59
CA LYS A 33 -0.11 5.15 -15.31
C LYS A 33 -1.05 4.64 -14.23
N MET A 34 -1.99 3.77 -14.56
CA MET A 34 -2.93 3.21 -13.58
C MET A 34 -2.25 2.08 -12.82
N ILE A 35 -2.40 2.09 -11.50
CA ILE A 35 -1.94 0.99 -10.63
C ILE A 35 -3.10 0.53 -9.78
N TRP A 36 -3.10 -0.74 -9.43
CA TRP A 36 -4.03 -1.30 -8.47
C TRP A 36 -3.37 -2.50 -7.78
N ALA A 37 -3.91 -2.93 -6.66
CA ALA A 37 -3.39 -4.08 -5.93
C ALA A 37 -4.49 -4.74 -5.10
N GLU A 38 -4.37 -6.06 -4.93
CA GLU A 38 -5.06 -6.80 -3.89
C GLU A 38 -4.11 -6.97 -2.72
N TYR A 39 -4.62 -6.89 -1.49
CA TYR A 39 -3.79 -7.15 -0.32
C TYR A 39 -4.59 -7.80 0.79
N GLY A 40 -3.87 -8.50 1.68
CA GLY A 40 -4.47 -9.17 2.82
C GLY A 40 -3.39 -9.80 3.70
N GLY A 41 -3.81 -10.31 4.83
CA GLY A 41 -2.97 -10.95 5.84
C GLY A 41 -2.91 -10.15 7.14
N GLY A 42 -2.66 -10.85 8.25
CA GLY A 42 -2.67 -10.25 9.56
C GLY A 42 -4.07 -9.76 9.93
N GLU A 43 -4.19 -8.49 10.29
CA GLU A 43 -5.49 -7.89 10.64
C GLU A 43 -6.41 -7.67 9.45
N ILE A 44 -5.91 -7.84 8.22
CA ILE A 44 -6.66 -7.55 7.00
C ILE A 44 -7.14 -8.85 6.37
N LEU A 45 -8.46 -9.02 6.27
CA LEU A 45 -9.04 -10.16 5.59
C LEU A 45 -8.86 -10.03 4.07
N LYS A 46 -9.24 -8.90 3.51
CA LYS A 46 -9.08 -8.62 2.09
C LYS A 46 -9.16 -7.13 1.84
N GLY A 47 -8.27 -6.65 0.97
CA GLY A 47 -8.24 -5.25 0.61
C GLY A 47 -7.89 -5.03 -0.85
N PHE A 48 -8.21 -3.83 -1.32
CA PHE A 48 -7.96 -3.39 -2.69
C PHE A 48 -7.52 -1.94 -2.66
N LEU A 49 -6.61 -1.60 -3.56
CA LEU A 49 -6.24 -0.22 -3.79
C LEU A 49 -6.22 0.06 -5.28
N ILE A 50 -6.47 1.31 -5.66
CA ILE A 50 -6.38 1.76 -7.03
C ILE A 50 -5.94 3.21 -7.04
N GLY A 51 -5.07 3.54 -7.97
CA GLY A 51 -4.55 4.88 -8.13
C GLY A 51 -3.70 5.03 -9.36
N LYS A 52 -2.71 5.93 -9.27
CA LYS A 52 -1.93 6.32 -10.43
C LYS A 52 -0.54 6.78 -10.05
N TRP A 53 0.37 6.74 -11.04
CA TRP A 53 1.66 7.43 -10.96
C TRP A 53 1.42 8.93 -11.06
N ILE A 54 1.98 9.70 -10.14
CA ILE A 54 1.96 11.17 -10.21
C ILE A 54 3.29 11.74 -10.71
N ASP A 55 4.37 10.97 -10.62
CA ASP A 55 5.65 11.24 -11.27
C ASP A 55 6.41 9.91 -11.46
N ASP A 56 7.71 9.97 -11.75
CA ASP A 56 8.49 8.77 -12.07
C ASP A 56 8.71 7.83 -10.88
N THR A 57 8.52 8.29 -9.65
CA THR A 57 8.81 7.51 -8.44
C THR A 57 7.67 7.48 -7.43
N GLN A 58 6.60 8.26 -7.66
CA GLN A 58 5.54 8.42 -6.67
C GLN A 58 4.18 8.05 -7.23
N ILE A 59 3.45 7.26 -6.45
CA ILE A 59 2.04 6.94 -6.72
C ILE A 59 1.15 7.54 -5.64
N GLU A 60 -0.10 7.77 -5.99
CA GLU A 60 -1.16 8.02 -5.02
C GLU A 60 -2.33 7.10 -5.30
N PHE A 61 -3.01 6.68 -4.26
CA PHE A 61 -4.14 5.77 -4.38
C PHE A 61 -5.09 5.91 -3.21
N THR A 62 -6.30 5.44 -3.41
CA THR A 62 -7.25 5.17 -2.33
C THR A 62 -7.31 3.68 -2.11
N TYR A 63 -7.59 3.28 -0.87
CA TYR A 63 -7.66 1.88 -0.50
C TYR A 63 -8.85 1.62 0.41
N GLN A 64 -9.32 0.39 0.34
CA GLN A 64 -10.41 -0.09 1.17
C GLN A 64 -10.13 -1.54 1.54
N HIS A 65 -10.33 -1.89 2.80
CA HIS A 65 -10.24 -3.27 3.21
C HIS A 65 -11.24 -3.61 4.32
N LEU A 66 -11.46 -4.89 4.50
CA LEU A 66 -12.22 -5.46 5.59
C LEU A 66 -11.23 -6.07 6.58
N ASN A 67 -11.28 -5.64 7.84
CA ASN A 67 -10.39 -6.18 8.87
C ASN A 67 -11.00 -7.39 9.60
N GLN A 68 -10.25 -7.96 10.54
CA GLN A 68 -10.68 -9.13 11.30
C GLN A 68 -11.94 -8.89 12.13
N SER A 69 -12.23 -7.65 12.47
CA SER A 69 -13.45 -7.24 13.18
C SER A 69 -14.62 -6.97 12.23
N LEU A 70 -14.44 -7.27 10.92
CA LEU A 70 -15.44 -7.03 9.87
C LEU A 70 -15.79 -5.56 9.69
N GLU A 71 -14.85 -4.67 10.02
CA GLU A 71 -14.99 -3.24 9.78
C GLU A 71 -14.42 -2.89 8.41
N ASN A 72 -15.16 -2.10 7.64
CA ASN A 72 -14.66 -1.51 6.41
C ASN A 72 -13.80 -0.30 6.76
N ARG A 73 -12.55 -0.30 6.27
CA ARG A 73 -11.63 0.81 6.48
C ARG A 73 -11.28 1.40 5.11
N LEU A 74 -11.33 2.71 5.02
CA LEU A 74 -11.02 3.45 3.79
C LEU A 74 -9.92 4.44 4.08
N GLY A 75 -8.99 4.58 3.12
CA GLY A 75 -7.90 5.52 3.27
C GLY A 75 -7.35 6.03 1.95
N HIS A 76 -6.46 7.02 2.07
CA HIS A 76 -5.69 7.59 0.98
C HIS A 76 -4.21 7.47 1.31
N CYS A 77 -3.39 7.17 0.31
CA CYS A 77 -1.98 6.95 0.51
C CYS A 77 -1.17 7.55 -0.65
N CYS A 78 -0.01 8.10 -0.30
CA CYS A 78 1.04 8.42 -1.26
C CYS A 78 2.25 7.56 -0.94
N THR A 79 2.84 6.95 -1.97
CA THR A 79 4.01 6.11 -1.82
C THR A 79 5.13 6.62 -2.71
N ILE A 80 6.30 6.86 -2.12
CA ILE A 80 7.52 7.19 -2.85
C ILE A 80 8.41 5.96 -2.89
N PHE A 81 8.75 5.50 -4.10
CA PHE A 81 9.56 4.31 -4.29
C PHE A 81 11.03 4.66 -4.48
N SER A 82 11.90 3.83 -3.92
CA SER A 82 13.33 3.84 -4.16
C SER A 82 13.82 2.42 -4.41
N LEU A 83 15.02 2.30 -4.99
CA LEU A 83 15.65 1.00 -5.19
C LEU A 83 16.70 0.77 -4.11
N GLU A 84 16.70 -0.41 -3.53
CA GLU A 84 17.70 -0.85 -2.58
C GLU A 84 18.07 -2.28 -2.91
N LYS A 85 19.33 -2.50 -3.34
CA LYS A 85 19.84 -3.81 -3.73
C LYS A 85 18.94 -4.52 -4.76
N SER A 86 18.52 -3.79 -5.77
CA SER A 86 17.65 -4.26 -6.86
C SER A 86 16.21 -4.56 -6.46
N LYS A 87 15.82 -4.21 -5.24
CA LYS A 87 14.43 -4.34 -4.76
C LYS A 87 13.82 -2.96 -4.55
N LEU A 88 12.54 -2.84 -4.84
CA LEU A 88 11.81 -1.61 -4.59
C LEU A 88 11.42 -1.52 -3.13
N ILE A 89 11.60 -0.32 -2.58
CA ILE A 89 11.16 0.04 -1.23
C ILE A 89 10.13 1.17 -1.39
N GLY A 90 8.96 1.03 -0.79
CA GLY A 90 7.92 2.05 -0.80
C GLY A 90 7.81 2.74 0.55
N HIS A 91 7.99 4.05 0.55
CA HIS A 91 7.81 4.90 1.72
C HIS A 91 6.40 5.48 1.63
N GLU A 92 5.52 5.07 2.53
CA GLU A 92 4.10 5.39 2.47
C GLU A 92 3.72 6.42 3.51
N LYS A 93 2.89 7.39 3.11
CA LYS A 93 2.18 8.30 4.01
C LYS A 93 0.70 8.11 3.73
N TRP A 94 -0.05 7.72 4.74
CA TRP A 94 -1.46 7.37 4.59
C TRP A 94 -2.33 8.14 5.57
N GLN A 95 -3.60 8.23 5.24
CA GLN A 95 -4.62 8.84 6.07
C GLN A 95 -5.89 8.01 5.99
N TRP A 96 -6.45 7.68 7.18
CA TRP A 96 -7.78 7.10 7.24
C TRP A 96 -8.81 8.17 6.87
N LEU A 97 -9.78 7.81 6.02
CA LEU A 97 -10.82 8.75 5.62
C LEU A 97 -11.99 8.78 6.60
N ASP A 98 -12.13 7.75 7.44
CA ASP A 98 -13.19 7.67 8.44
C ASP A 98 -12.84 8.45 9.71
N THR A 99 -11.59 8.44 10.16
CA THR A 99 -11.14 9.10 11.39
C THR A 99 -10.26 10.31 11.14
N LEU A 100 -9.71 10.44 9.92
CA LEU A 100 -8.73 11.45 9.51
C LEU A 100 -7.38 11.31 10.21
N GLU A 101 -7.15 10.21 10.92
CA GLU A 101 -5.84 9.91 11.49
C GLU A 101 -4.83 9.61 10.39
N GLN A 102 -3.58 10.02 10.60
CA GLN A 102 -2.49 9.85 9.64
C GLN A 102 -1.42 8.94 10.20
N GLY A 103 -0.70 8.31 9.30
CA GLY A 103 0.43 7.46 9.68
C GLY A 103 1.38 7.28 8.53
N SER A 104 2.41 6.48 8.77
CA SER A 104 3.40 6.13 7.75
C SER A 104 3.74 4.66 7.85
N SER A 105 4.21 4.10 6.74
CA SER A 105 4.61 2.71 6.66
C SER A 105 5.72 2.56 5.63
N LEU A 106 6.37 1.40 5.67
CA LEU A 106 7.42 1.04 4.72
C LEU A 106 7.08 -0.33 4.17
N ILE A 107 7.04 -0.45 2.85
CA ILE A 107 6.82 -1.74 2.18
C ILE A 107 8.08 -2.10 1.38
N ARG A 108 8.34 -3.40 1.27
CA ARG A 108 9.49 -3.93 0.53
C ARG A 108 9.04 -4.98 -0.46
N GLU A 109 9.59 -4.90 -1.65
CA GLU A 109 9.40 -5.93 -2.69
C GLU A 109 9.99 -7.27 -2.24
N ILE A 110 9.23 -8.34 -2.45
CA ILE A 110 9.67 -9.71 -2.16
C ILE A 110 9.92 -10.52 -3.42
#